data_ebea72b3ec23077b52098e478ec50a8c
#
_entry.id   ebea72b3ec23077b52098e478ec50a8c
#
_cell.length_a   1.000
_cell.length_b   1.000
_cell.length_c   1.000
_cell.angle_alpha   90.00
_cell.angle_beta   90.00
_cell.angle_gamma   90.00
#
_symmetry.space_group_name_H-M   'P 1'
#
loop_
_entity.id
_entity.type
_entity.pdbx_description
1 polymer ?
#
loop_
_entity_poly.entity_id
_entity_poly.type
_entity_poly.pdbx_seq_one_letter_code
_entity_poly.pdbx_strand_id
1 'polypeptide(L)'
;MFFNKRVYDKDMKRYRIIFRGRVQGVGFRYQMALQAQQNDLGGSVLNLPNGDVEVYLEGEEKRIMEVINYFLHNPHYVYIEDYCLQEVPLINSRTFNVLY
;
A
#
# COMPACT_ATOMS: atom_id res chain seq x y z
N MET A 1 -25.40 -11.75 5.50
CA MET A 1 -24.98 -11.81 5.28
C MET A 1 -24.29 -12.15 4.85
N PHE A 2 -24.07 -12.26 4.48
CA PHE A 2 -23.43 -12.57 4.04
C PHE A 2 -22.82 -12.72 3.29
N PHE A 3 -22.80 -12.65 3.02
CA PHE A 3 -22.31 -12.88 2.24
C PHE A 3 -21.61 -13.08 1.43
N ASN A 4 -21.44 -12.91 1.60
CA ASN A 4 -21.00 -12.83 0.28
C ASN A 4 -19.56 -12.60 0.13
N LYS A 5 -18.86 -13.24 0.93
CA LYS A 5 -17.45 -13.21 0.96
C LYS A 5 -16.80 -13.68 -0.29
N ARG A 6 -17.42 -14.61 -1.00
CA ARG A 6 -16.81 -15.17 -2.18
C ARG A 6 -16.68 -14.20 -3.31
N VAL A 7 -17.61 -13.27 -3.38
CA VAL A 7 -17.56 -12.25 -4.41
C VAL A 7 -16.36 -11.35 -4.16
N TYR A 8 -16.13 -11.04 -2.90
CA TYR A 8 -14.98 -10.21 -2.55
C TYR A 8 -13.67 -10.94 -2.78
N ASP A 9 -13.65 -12.23 -2.52
CA ASP A 9 -12.43 -13.02 -2.66
C ASP A 9 -11.87 -12.97 -4.08
N LYS A 10 -12.75 -12.87 -5.07
CA LYS A 10 -12.30 -12.80 -6.46
C LYS A 10 -11.48 -11.57 -6.76
N ASP A 11 -11.76 -10.48 -6.06
CA ASP A 11 -11.11 -9.21 -6.32
C ASP A 11 -9.96 -8.95 -5.38
N MET A 12 -9.68 -9.87 -4.47
CA MET A 12 -8.61 -9.69 -3.51
C MET A 12 -7.26 -9.93 -4.16
N LYS A 13 -6.34 -9.02 -3.89
CA LYS A 13 -4.98 -9.06 -4.42
C LYS A 13 -4.00 -8.66 -3.34
N ARG A 14 -2.74 -8.95 -3.59
CA ARG A 14 -1.65 -8.44 -2.79
C ARG A 14 -0.58 -7.93 -3.74
N TYR A 15 -0.12 -6.71 -3.50
CA TYR A 15 0.94 -6.10 -4.29
C TYR A 15 2.10 -5.71 -3.40
N ARG A 16 3.30 -5.88 -3.95
CA ARG A 16 4.51 -5.29 -3.42
C ARG A 16 4.84 -4.07 -4.26
N ILE A 17 5.00 -2.92 -3.61
CA ILE A 17 5.29 -1.68 -4.31
C ILE A 17 6.58 -1.10 -3.75
N ILE A 18 7.50 -0.73 -4.63
CA ILE A 18 8.69 0.00 -4.24
C ILE A 18 8.53 1.41 -4.76
N PHE A 19 8.55 2.38 -3.85
CA PHE A 19 8.49 3.79 -4.21
C PHE A 19 9.89 4.40 -4.13
N ARG A 20 10.27 5.15 -5.15
CA ARG A 20 11.57 5.80 -5.23
C ARG A 20 11.38 7.31 -5.34
N GLY A 21 12.33 8.06 -4.80
CA GLY A 21 12.29 9.50 -4.86
C GLY A 21 12.51 10.09 -3.48
N ARG A 22 11.83 11.21 -3.20
CA ARG A 22 11.88 11.82 -1.89
C ARG A 22 10.74 11.28 -1.07
N VAL A 23 10.94 10.08 -0.54
CA VAL A 23 9.88 9.30 0.10
C VAL A 23 10.16 8.96 1.56
N GLN A 24 11.40 9.14 2.03
CA GLN A 24 11.74 8.91 3.43
C GLN A 24 11.85 10.24 4.17
N GLY A 25 11.60 10.20 5.48
CA GLY A 25 11.78 11.37 6.33
C GLY A 25 10.74 12.46 6.16
N VAL A 26 9.63 12.17 5.49
CA VAL A 26 8.58 13.16 5.19
C VAL A 26 7.21 12.69 5.66
N GLY A 27 7.16 11.67 6.53
CA GLY A 27 5.89 11.16 7.05
C GLY A 27 5.18 10.21 6.12
N PHE A 28 5.86 9.69 5.10
CA PHE A 28 5.24 8.82 4.12
C PHE A 28 4.69 7.54 4.74
N ARG A 29 5.45 6.91 5.65
CA ARG A 29 5.01 5.67 6.29
C ARG A 29 3.72 5.89 7.07
N TYR A 30 3.63 7.00 7.79
CA TYR A 30 2.43 7.33 8.55
C TYR A 30 1.24 7.55 7.63
N GLN A 31 1.43 8.32 6.56
CA GLN A 31 0.38 8.60 5.59
C GLN A 31 -0.07 7.33 4.89
N MET A 32 0.87 6.45 4.55
CA MET A 32 0.52 5.17 3.92
C MET A 32 -0.33 4.32 4.85
N ALA A 33 0.05 4.24 6.13
CA ALA A 33 -0.72 3.47 7.11
C ALA A 33 -2.13 4.02 7.23
N LEU A 34 -2.27 5.34 7.27
CA LEU A 34 -3.56 5.97 7.39
C LEU A 34 -4.45 5.65 6.18
N GLN A 35 -3.90 5.80 4.98
CA GLN A 35 -4.64 5.51 3.75
C GLN A 35 -5.01 4.03 3.65
N ALA A 36 -4.10 3.15 4.02
CA ALA A 36 -4.37 1.71 3.99
C ALA A 36 -5.51 1.35 4.95
N GLN A 37 -5.48 1.90 6.16
CA GLN A 37 -6.50 1.63 7.15
C GLN A 37 -7.86 2.16 6.71
N GLN A 38 -7.89 3.34 6.14
CA GLN A 38 -9.14 3.93 5.65
C GLN A 38 -9.74 3.14 4.50
N ASN A 39 -8.94 2.37 3.80
CA ASN A 39 -9.38 1.58 2.66
C ASN A 39 -9.44 0.08 2.96
N ASP A 40 -9.39 -0.30 4.22
CA ASP A 40 -9.49 -1.70 4.67
C ASP A 40 -8.42 -2.58 4.03
N LEU A 41 -7.20 -2.08 3.94
CA LEU A 41 -6.10 -2.83 3.36
C LEU A 41 -5.15 -3.31 4.45
N GLY A 42 -4.70 -4.55 4.31
CA GLY A 42 -3.62 -5.08 5.12
C GLY A 42 -2.28 -4.84 4.45
N GLY A 43 -1.20 -5.11 5.17
CA GLY A 43 0.13 -5.02 4.62
C GLY A 43 1.11 -4.33 5.54
N SER A 44 2.09 -3.65 4.94
CA SER A 44 3.15 -3.03 5.70
C SER A 44 3.87 -1.96 4.88
N VAL A 45 4.59 -1.10 5.58
CA VAL A 45 5.46 -0.10 4.95
C VAL A 45 6.79 -0.06 5.69
N LEU A 46 7.88 -0.04 4.93
CA LEU A 46 9.24 -0.12 5.46
C LEU A 46 10.17 0.77 4.65
N ASN A 47 10.95 1.59 5.34
CA ASN A 47 12.03 2.33 4.68
C ASN A 47 13.19 1.38 4.40
N LEU A 48 13.66 1.36 3.15
CA LEU A 48 14.81 0.54 2.78
C LEU A 48 16.10 1.33 2.95
N PRO A 49 17.22 0.63 3.14
CA PRO A 49 18.51 1.33 3.35
C PRO A 49 18.94 2.22 2.21
N ASN A 50 18.49 1.92 0.99
CA ASN A 50 18.88 2.70 -0.19
C ASN A 50 18.03 3.96 -0.40
N GLY A 51 17.10 4.26 0.51
CA GLY A 51 16.27 5.45 0.40
C GLY A 51 14.88 5.19 -0.17
N ASP A 52 14.63 4.02 -0.70
CA ASP A 52 13.32 3.64 -1.21
C ASP A 52 12.39 3.27 -0.07
N VAL A 53 11.10 3.15 -0.38
CA VAL A 53 10.10 2.68 0.57
C VAL A 53 9.39 1.47 -0.02
N GLU A 54 9.35 0.39 0.74
CA GLU A 54 8.68 -0.84 0.35
C GLU A 54 7.32 -0.92 1.02
N VAL A 55 6.29 -1.16 0.22
CA VAL A 55 4.92 -1.25 0.72
C VAL A 55 4.31 -2.56 0.23
N TYR A 56 3.63 -3.25 1.14
CA TYR A 56 2.74 -4.34 0.75
C TYR A 56 1.32 -3.87 1.01
N LEU A 57 0.44 -4.05 0.03
CA LEU A 57 -0.98 -3.74 0.19
C LEU A 57 -1.78 -4.96 -0.22
N GLU A 58 -2.67 -5.37 0.67
CA GLU A 58 -3.51 -6.53 0.43
C GLU A 58 -4.95 -6.17 0.71
N GLY A 59 -5.83 -6.49 -0.23
CA GLY A 59 -7.24 -6.21 -0.10
C GLY A 59 -7.88 -6.18 -1.48
N GLU A 60 -8.99 -5.49 -1.57
CA GLU A 60 -9.70 -5.33 -2.81
C GLU A 60 -8.85 -4.52 -3.79
N GLU A 61 -8.64 -5.04 -4.98
CA GLU A 61 -7.73 -4.43 -5.95
C GLU A 61 -8.06 -2.97 -6.23
N LYS A 62 -9.33 -2.66 -6.36
CA LYS A 62 -9.76 -1.29 -6.63
C LYS A 62 -9.27 -0.34 -5.53
N ARG A 63 -9.37 -0.77 -4.29
CA ARG A 63 -8.94 0.06 -3.16
C ARG A 63 -7.43 0.22 -3.11
N ILE A 64 -6.69 -0.84 -3.48
CA ILE A 64 -5.24 -0.77 -3.58
C ILE A 64 -4.85 0.29 -4.59
N MET A 65 -5.48 0.27 -5.77
CA MET A 65 -5.17 1.22 -6.82
C MET A 65 -5.54 2.64 -6.42
N GLU A 66 -6.62 2.81 -5.67
CA GLU A 66 -7.00 4.13 -5.16
C GLU A 66 -5.94 4.70 -4.24
N VAL A 67 -5.37 3.87 -3.36
CA VAL A 67 -4.31 4.32 -2.46
C VAL A 67 -3.06 4.70 -3.24
N ILE A 68 -2.66 3.88 -4.19
CA ILE A 68 -1.48 4.17 -5.02
C ILE A 68 -1.69 5.47 -5.76
N ASN A 69 -2.85 5.64 -6.40
CA ASN A 69 -3.16 6.86 -7.15
C ASN A 69 -3.18 8.09 -6.25
N TYR A 70 -3.64 7.95 -5.02
CA TYR A 70 -3.65 9.05 -4.08
C TYR A 70 -2.23 9.60 -3.90
N PHE A 71 -1.25 8.72 -3.70
CA PHE A 71 0.13 9.18 -3.50
C PHE A 71 0.78 9.72 -4.77
N LEU A 72 0.40 9.18 -5.91
CA LEU A 72 0.95 9.67 -7.18
C LEU A 72 0.42 11.05 -7.54
N HIS A 73 -0.78 11.41 -7.10
CA HIS A 73 -1.45 12.64 -7.53
C HIS A 73 -1.61 13.68 -6.42
N ASN A 74 -1.12 13.40 -5.21
CA ASN A 74 -1.22 14.34 -4.09
C ASN A 74 0.14 14.49 -3.41
N PRO A 75 1.13 15.08 -4.09
CA PRO A 75 2.50 15.11 -3.58
C PRO A 75 2.77 16.28 -2.65
N HIS A 76 2.06 16.37 -1.52
CA HIS A 76 2.29 17.47 -0.59
C HIS A 76 3.63 17.35 0.14
N TYR A 77 3.98 16.15 0.55
CA TYR A 77 5.20 15.91 1.33
C TYR A 77 6.11 14.90 0.69
N VAL A 78 5.60 14.20 -0.31
CA VAL A 78 6.27 13.05 -0.92
C VAL A 78 6.45 13.34 -2.40
N TYR A 79 7.66 13.11 -2.89
CA TYR A 79 7.91 13.22 -4.32
C TYR A 79 8.32 11.84 -4.82
N ILE A 80 7.44 11.23 -5.61
CA ILE A 80 7.67 9.91 -6.18
C ILE A 80 8.21 10.08 -7.59
N GLU A 81 9.49 9.75 -7.78
CA GLU A 81 10.11 9.77 -9.09
C GLU A 81 9.67 8.59 -9.92
N ASP A 82 9.52 7.44 -9.26
CA ASP A 82 9.33 6.18 -9.94
C ASP A 82 8.74 5.18 -8.95
N TYR A 83 8.08 4.16 -9.44
CA TYR A 83 7.61 3.08 -8.59
C TYR A 83 7.54 1.78 -9.37
N CYS A 84 7.63 0.67 -8.64
CA CYS A 84 7.54 -0.67 -9.21
C CYS A 84 6.40 -1.40 -8.53
N LEU A 85 5.54 -2.01 -9.30
CA LEU A 85 4.35 -2.69 -8.80
C LEU A 85 4.42 -4.16 -9.19
N GLN A 86 4.29 -5.05 -8.21
CA GLN A 86 4.39 -6.48 -8.45
C GLN A 86 3.28 -7.20 -7.69
N GLU A 87 2.47 -7.97 -8.39
CA GLU A 87 1.49 -8.79 -7.73
C GLU A 87 2.19 -9.98 -7.07
N VAL A 88 1.81 -10.29 -5.83
CA VAL A 88 2.38 -11.37 -5.05
C VAL A 88 1.24 -12.18 -4.44
N PRO A 89 1.53 -13.39 -3.92
CA PRO A 89 0.46 -14.23 -3.34
C PRO A 89 -0.17 -13.59 -2.12
N LEU A 90 -1.45 -13.84 -1.93
CA LEU A 90 -2.19 -13.45 -0.73
C LEU A 90 -1.64 -14.18 0.48
N ILE A 91 -1.59 -13.50 1.61
CA ILE A 91 -1.22 -14.13 2.88
C ILE A 91 -2.27 -13.87 3.96
N ASN A 92 -3.43 -13.34 3.57
CA ASN A 92 -4.54 -13.02 4.47
C ASN A 92 -4.17 -11.99 5.53
N SER A 93 -3.37 -11.01 5.13
CA SER A 93 -3.01 -9.91 6.00
C SER A 93 -4.21 -8.99 6.19
N ARG A 94 -4.61 -8.76 7.44
CA ARG A 94 -5.78 -7.94 7.74
C ARG A 94 -5.45 -6.65 8.44
N THR A 95 -4.21 -6.50 8.88
CA THR A 95 -3.77 -5.29 9.54
C THR A 95 -2.67 -4.64 8.72
N PHE A 96 -2.51 -3.34 8.88
CA PHE A 96 -1.42 -2.61 8.22
C PHE A 96 -0.44 -2.16 9.28
N ASN A 97 0.83 -2.48 9.07
CA ASN A 97 1.89 -2.24 10.05
C ASN A 97 2.97 -1.33 9.49
N VAL A 98 3.40 -0.37 10.31
CA VAL A 98 4.55 0.47 10.00
C VAL A 98 5.77 -0.24 10.57
N LEU A 99 6.75 -0.52 9.72
CA LEU A 99 7.95 -1.24 10.12
C LEU A 99 9.14 -0.29 10.20
N TYR A 100 10.08 -0.65 11.09
CA TYR A 100 11.26 0.20 11.36
C TYR A 100 12.58 -0.52 11.16
#